data_270d2e182148c472b54f6cf540c52efa
#
_entry.id   270d2e182148c472b54f6cf540c52efa
#
_cell.length_a   1.000
_cell.length_b   1.000
_cell.length_c   1.000
_cell.angle_alpha   90.00
_cell.angle_beta   90.00
_cell.angle_gamma   90.00
#
_symmetry.space_group_name_H-M   'P 1'
#
loop_
_entity.id
_entity.type
_entity.pdbx_description
1 polymer ?
#
loop_
_entity_poly.entity_id
_entity_poly.type
_entity_poly.pdbx_seq_one_letter_code
_entity_poly.pdbx_strand_id
1 'polypeptide(L)'
;MILASREPRRHWPHRLTLALALGLLGAPAFTQAATPVPDPGAPLPYVIGLHEAYLTADYWAARLDNADAPILDRAQIEAQNARMRAQDKHIQDIATLPAQLSAGQVRDSITTLSSWPARALYDDKGRAIAPDVRSAIEANLGLDAVPSQVSPDYALVVKRAALRTFPTRQRVFSTVGDTDIDRFQESALFPGDKVAVVHRSTDGRWLFVHSERYSAWIEADAVASGDKATVLGYGAKGPYRVVTAATAHTAYTPEEPRVSRLQLDMGVRLPVLADWPVAEPVNGQQAHASWVVQLPVR
;
A
#
# COMPACT_ATOMS: atom_id res chain seq x y z
N MET A 1 -12.07 9.05 -11.90
CA MET A 1 -11.12 9.26 -13.00
C MET A 1 -10.24 10.43 -12.67
N ILE A 2 -8.93 10.27 -12.70
CA ILE A 2 -8.01 11.24 -12.08
C ILE A 2 -6.77 11.46 -12.93
N LEU A 3 -6.23 12.68 -12.84
CA LEU A 3 -5.03 13.14 -13.50
C LEU A 3 -3.79 12.99 -12.59
N ALA A 4 -2.76 12.30 -13.07
CA ALA A 4 -1.42 12.33 -12.48
C ALA A 4 -0.44 12.94 -13.48
N SER A 5 0.52 13.76 -13.02
CA SER A 5 1.44 14.52 -13.88
C SER A 5 2.36 13.63 -14.74
N ARG A 6 2.58 14.03 -15.98
CA ARG A 6 3.46 13.40 -16.96
C ARG A 6 4.84 14.07 -16.90
N GLU A 7 5.91 13.30 -16.69
CA GLU A 7 7.26 13.81 -16.93
C GLU A 7 7.50 14.01 -18.45
N PRO A 8 8.17 15.12 -18.86
CA PRO A 8 8.46 15.35 -20.25
C PRO A 8 9.50 14.34 -20.77
N ARG A 9 9.18 13.64 -21.85
CA ARG A 9 10.14 12.80 -22.57
C ARG A 9 11.27 13.69 -23.11
N ARG A 10 12.50 13.46 -22.66
CA ARG A 10 13.70 13.99 -23.33
C ARG A 10 13.86 13.24 -24.66
N HIS A 11 13.63 13.93 -25.77
CA HIS A 11 14.05 13.49 -27.10
C HIS A 11 15.55 13.70 -27.25
N TRP A 12 16.29 12.63 -27.48
CA TRP A 12 17.66 12.72 -27.98
C TRP A 12 17.63 12.68 -29.51
N PRO A 13 18.30 13.63 -30.19
CA PRO A 13 18.42 13.58 -31.63
C PRO A 13 19.52 12.59 -32.04
N HIS A 14 19.15 11.62 -32.88
CA HIS A 14 20.12 10.79 -33.58
C HIS A 14 20.89 11.64 -34.59
N ARG A 15 22.20 11.72 -34.45
CA ARG A 15 23.10 12.09 -35.53
C ARG A 15 23.95 10.86 -35.87
N LEU A 16 23.69 10.27 -37.05
CA LEU A 16 24.59 9.37 -37.71
C LEU A 16 25.84 10.16 -38.15
N THR A 17 27.01 9.67 -37.80
CA THR A 17 28.24 9.98 -38.55
C THR A 17 29.03 8.70 -38.72
N LEU A 18 29.14 8.28 -39.97
CA LEU A 18 29.96 7.15 -40.45
C LEU A 18 31.41 7.60 -40.50
N ALA A 19 32.33 6.90 -39.86
CA ALA A 19 33.75 6.97 -40.12
C ALA A 19 34.38 5.59 -39.93
N LEU A 20 34.79 5.02 -41.08
CA LEU A 20 35.59 3.81 -41.17
C LEU A 20 37.07 4.17 -40.94
N ALA A 21 37.74 3.52 -39.98
CA ALA A 21 39.21 3.44 -39.99
C ALA A 21 39.63 2.10 -39.35
N LEU A 22 40.25 1.24 -40.19
CA LEU A 22 40.96 0.06 -39.74
C LEU A 22 42.26 0.47 -39.01
N GLY A 23 42.51 -0.14 -37.85
CA GLY A 23 43.78 -0.08 -37.16
C GLY A 23 43.87 -1.23 -36.14
N LEU A 24 44.56 -2.30 -36.55
CA LEU A 24 45.05 -3.36 -35.67
C LEU A 24 46.16 -2.80 -34.78
N LEU A 25 45.92 -2.76 -33.46
CA LEU A 25 47.00 -2.74 -32.44
C LEU A 25 46.46 -3.20 -31.11
N GLY A 26 47.21 -4.03 -30.41
CA GLY A 26 47.00 -4.76 -29.19
C GLY A 26 46.02 -4.17 -28.17
N ALA A 27 45.10 -5.00 -27.71
CA ALA A 27 44.21 -4.65 -26.62
C ALA A 27 44.99 -4.52 -25.31
N PRO A 28 45.07 -3.34 -24.67
CA PRO A 28 45.44 -3.28 -23.30
C PRO A 28 44.31 -3.92 -22.49
N ALA A 29 44.66 -4.83 -21.57
CA ALA A 29 43.76 -5.29 -20.56
C ALA A 29 43.28 -4.06 -19.74
N PHE A 30 42.07 -3.60 -19.99
CA PHE A 30 41.43 -2.64 -19.12
C PHE A 30 41.15 -3.34 -17.79
N THR A 31 42.09 -3.19 -16.82
CA THR A 31 41.74 -3.29 -15.43
C THR A 31 40.66 -2.24 -15.21
N GLN A 32 39.42 -2.68 -15.07
CA GLN A 32 38.33 -1.85 -14.60
C GLN A 32 38.78 -1.34 -13.21
N ALA A 33 39.23 -0.08 -13.18
CA ALA A 33 39.45 0.59 -11.92
C ALA A 33 38.10 0.56 -11.19
N ALA A 34 38.08 0.00 -9.98
CA ALA A 34 36.93 0.06 -9.11
C ALA A 34 36.46 1.52 -9.08
N THR A 35 35.24 1.78 -9.47
CA THR A 35 34.66 3.11 -9.35
C THR A 35 34.82 3.56 -7.91
N PRO A 36 35.46 4.71 -7.64
CA PRO A 36 35.64 5.17 -6.28
C PRO A 36 34.27 5.26 -5.62
N VAL A 37 34.13 4.62 -4.47
CA VAL A 37 32.92 4.72 -3.66
C VAL A 37 32.71 6.20 -3.33
N PRO A 38 31.56 6.80 -3.69
CA PRO A 38 31.34 8.22 -3.44
C PRO A 38 31.55 8.53 -1.96
N ASP A 39 32.22 9.65 -1.67
CA ASP A 39 32.30 10.20 -0.33
C ASP A 39 30.87 10.35 0.22
N PRO A 40 30.55 9.83 1.42
CA PRO A 40 29.22 9.94 1.99
C PRO A 40 28.73 11.38 2.22
N GLY A 41 29.57 12.39 1.96
CA GLY A 41 29.24 13.81 2.17
C GLY A 41 29.23 14.19 3.65
N ALA A 42 28.73 15.38 3.95
CA ALA A 42 28.65 15.87 5.31
C ALA A 42 27.64 15.06 6.16
N PRO A 43 27.95 14.82 7.45
CA PRO A 43 26.99 14.20 8.36
C PRO A 43 25.77 15.10 8.53
N LEU A 44 24.58 14.50 8.60
CA LEU A 44 23.34 15.23 8.89
C LEU A 44 23.38 15.71 10.35
N PRO A 45 23.04 16.99 10.62
CA PRO A 45 23.26 17.59 11.95
C PRO A 45 22.37 17.02 13.05
N TYR A 46 21.36 16.23 12.71
CA TYR A 46 20.35 15.73 13.66
C TYR A 46 20.46 14.24 13.97
N VAL A 47 21.28 13.48 13.25
CA VAL A 47 21.43 12.04 13.47
C VAL A 47 22.91 11.65 13.41
N ILE A 48 23.45 11.23 14.54
CA ILE A 48 24.85 10.83 14.66
C ILE A 48 25.14 9.64 13.70
N GLY A 49 26.16 9.79 12.87
CA GLY A 49 26.61 8.74 11.94
C GLY A 49 25.78 8.61 10.66
N LEU A 50 24.78 9.46 10.46
CA LEU A 50 24.02 9.52 9.21
C LEU A 50 24.58 10.60 8.29
N HIS A 51 24.88 10.22 7.03
CA HIS A 51 25.35 11.11 5.97
C HIS A 51 24.28 11.22 4.89
N GLU A 52 24.25 12.36 4.21
CA GLU A 52 23.24 12.63 3.16
C GLU A 52 23.24 11.57 2.05
N ALA A 53 24.42 11.09 1.65
CA ALA A 53 24.56 10.04 0.65
C ALA A 53 23.83 8.74 1.04
N TYR A 54 23.72 8.42 2.33
CA TYR A 54 23.03 7.21 2.81
C TYR A 54 21.51 7.23 2.53
N LEU A 55 20.97 8.40 2.20
CA LEU A 55 19.57 8.57 1.82
C LEU A 55 19.32 8.28 0.33
N THR A 56 20.37 7.98 -0.44
CA THR A 56 20.26 7.71 -1.88
C THR A 56 20.50 6.23 -2.18
N ALA A 57 19.74 5.68 -3.13
CA ALA A 57 19.92 4.30 -3.59
C ALA A 57 21.31 4.10 -4.23
N ASP A 58 21.82 5.10 -4.94
CA ASP A 58 23.09 5.03 -5.66
C ASP A 58 24.28 4.77 -4.73
N TYR A 59 24.26 5.36 -3.54
CA TYR A 59 25.30 5.12 -2.54
C TYR A 59 25.39 3.64 -2.13
N TRP A 60 24.26 2.99 -1.94
CA TRP A 60 24.20 1.58 -1.53
C TRP A 60 24.44 0.64 -2.71
N ALA A 61 23.89 0.95 -3.87
CA ALA A 61 24.12 0.19 -5.10
C ALA A 61 25.60 0.14 -5.50
N ALA A 62 26.33 1.27 -5.36
CA ALA A 62 27.77 1.34 -5.65
C ALA A 62 28.65 0.46 -4.76
N ARG A 63 28.11 -0.11 -3.67
CA ARG A 63 28.80 -1.01 -2.75
C ARG A 63 28.56 -2.49 -3.03
N LEU A 64 27.73 -2.79 -4.01
CA LEU A 64 27.43 -4.16 -4.41
C LEU A 64 28.17 -4.49 -5.70
N ASP A 65 28.86 -5.63 -5.73
CA ASP A 65 29.58 -6.09 -6.92
C ASP A 65 28.65 -6.37 -8.11
N ASN A 66 27.36 -6.62 -7.81
CA ASN A 66 26.35 -7.01 -8.80
C ASN A 66 24.97 -6.37 -8.48
N ALA A 67 24.94 -5.04 -8.32
CA ALA A 67 23.75 -4.30 -7.94
C ALA A 67 22.51 -4.57 -8.81
N ASP A 68 22.73 -4.89 -10.08
CA ASP A 68 21.66 -5.17 -11.04
C ASP A 68 21.22 -6.65 -11.06
N ALA A 69 21.88 -7.53 -10.30
CA ALA A 69 21.49 -8.93 -10.26
C ALA A 69 20.18 -9.13 -9.50
N PRO A 70 19.20 -9.85 -10.06
CA PRO A 70 17.97 -10.17 -9.35
C PRO A 70 18.27 -10.97 -8.08
N ILE A 71 17.73 -10.52 -6.93
CA ILE A 71 17.82 -11.27 -5.67
C ILE A 71 16.92 -12.51 -5.73
N LEU A 72 15.74 -12.38 -6.33
CA LEU A 72 14.78 -13.46 -6.55
C LEU A 72 14.26 -13.38 -7.99
N ASP A 73 14.17 -14.51 -8.64
CA ASP A 73 13.44 -14.63 -9.88
C ASP A 73 11.90 -14.70 -9.63
N ARG A 74 11.14 -14.66 -10.72
CA ARG A 74 9.67 -14.68 -10.64
C ARG A 74 9.13 -15.94 -9.97
N ALA A 75 9.68 -17.11 -10.25
CA ALA A 75 9.23 -18.37 -9.68
C ALA A 75 9.52 -18.44 -8.17
N GLN A 76 10.68 -17.91 -7.75
CA GLN A 76 11.05 -17.80 -6.34
C GLN A 76 10.12 -16.84 -5.60
N ILE A 77 9.75 -15.69 -6.19
CA ILE A 77 8.76 -14.75 -5.62
C ILE A 77 7.39 -15.43 -5.48
N GLU A 78 6.93 -16.13 -6.50
CA GLU A 78 5.63 -16.84 -6.47
C GLU A 78 5.63 -17.93 -5.39
N ALA A 79 6.71 -18.70 -5.26
CA ALA A 79 6.87 -19.72 -4.23
C ALA A 79 6.91 -19.11 -2.81
N GLN A 80 7.59 -17.99 -2.62
CA GLN A 80 7.62 -17.26 -1.36
C GLN A 80 6.23 -16.76 -0.98
N ASN A 81 5.51 -16.13 -1.92
CA ASN A 81 4.16 -15.64 -1.70
C ASN A 81 3.17 -16.79 -1.36
N ALA A 82 3.32 -17.94 -2.02
CA ALA A 82 2.51 -19.11 -1.71
C ALA A 82 2.76 -19.62 -0.27
N ARG A 83 4.03 -19.67 0.15
CA ARG A 83 4.37 -20.04 1.54
C ARG A 83 3.80 -19.07 2.56
N MET A 84 3.92 -17.75 2.30
CA MET A 84 3.35 -16.74 3.18
C MET A 84 1.84 -16.90 3.36
N ARG A 85 1.10 -17.06 2.26
CA ARG A 85 -0.36 -17.29 2.31
C ARG A 85 -0.74 -18.58 3.06
N ALA A 86 0.09 -19.62 2.97
CA ALA A 86 -0.17 -20.89 3.66
C ALA A 86 0.12 -20.82 5.18
N GLN A 87 1.01 -19.97 5.62
CA GLN A 87 1.51 -19.91 6.99
C GLN A 87 0.90 -18.78 7.82
N ASP A 88 0.59 -17.65 7.18
CA ASP A 88 0.08 -16.47 7.87
C ASP A 88 -1.45 -16.42 7.80
N LYS A 89 -2.08 -16.55 8.97
CA LYS A 89 -3.55 -16.54 9.12
C LYS A 89 -4.18 -15.17 8.81
N HIS A 90 -3.38 -14.10 8.85
CA HIS A 90 -3.85 -12.74 8.59
C HIS A 90 -3.86 -12.40 7.10
N ILE A 91 -3.22 -13.21 6.25
CA ILE A 91 -3.17 -13.03 4.79
C ILE A 91 -4.18 -13.98 4.14
N GLN A 92 -5.15 -13.44 3.43
CA GLN A 92 -6.20 -14.22 2.78
C GLN A 92 -6.23 -13.95 1.27
N ASP A 93 -6.22 -15.02 0.48
CA ASP A 93 -6.55 -14.91 -0.94
C ASP A 93 -8.07 -14.76 -1.08
N ILE A 94 -8.53 -13.52 -1.18
CA ILE A 94 -9.96 -13.20 -1.24
C ILE A 94 -10.65 -13.72 -2.50
N ALA A 95 -9.89 -14.05 -3.56
CA ALA A 95 -10.47 -14.62 -4.78
C ALA A 95 -10.97 -16.06 -4.55
N THR A 96 -10.30 -16.79 -3.64
CA THR A 96 -10.59 -18.20 -3.33
C THR A 96 -11.45 -18.39 -2.10
N LEU A 97 -11.88 -17.31 -1.43
CA LEU A 97 -12.78 -17.42 -0.28
C LEU A 97 -14.05 -18.19 -0.64
N PRO A 98 -14.51 -19.11 0.25
CA PRO A 98 -15.80 -19.77 0.10
C PRO A 98 -16.94 -18.78 -0.09
N ALA A 99 -17.98 -19.18 -0.82
CA ALA A 99 -19.18 -18.34 -0.99
C ALA A 99 -19.87 -18.03 0.35
N GLN A 100 -19.69 -18.90 1.32
CA GLN A 100 -20.19 -18.70 2.68
C GLN A 100 -19.13 -19.14 3.69
N LEU A 101 -18.98 -18.36 4.76
CA LEU A 101 -18.19 -18.63 5.94
C LEU A 101 -19.11 -18.92 7.11
N SER A 102 -18.77 -19.88 7.96
CA SER A 102 -19.50 -20.14 9.20
C SER A 102 -19.27 -19.00 10.22
N ALA A 103 -20.18 -18.83 11.14
CA ALA A 103 -20.02 -17.93 12.28
C ALA A 103 -18.72 -18.17 13.06
N GLY A 104 -18.34 -19.47 13.22
CA GLY A 104 -17.08 -19.86 13.87
C GLY A 104 -15.87 -19.29 13.16
N GLN A 105 -15.76 -19.49 11.85
CA GLN A 105 -14.64 -18.98 11.04
C GLN A 105 -14.49 -17.46 11.13
N VAL A 106 -15.61 -16.72 11.08
CA VAL A 106 -15.58 -15.26 11.20
C VAL A 106 -15.18 -14.82 12.61
N ARG A 107 -15.78 -15.41 13.65
CA ARG A 107 -15.41 -15.10 15.04
C ARG A 107 -13.95 -15.44 15.34
N ASP A 108 -13.46 -16.59 14.89
CA ASP A 108 -12.06 -17.00 15.06
C ASP A 108 -11.11 -16.03 14.40
N SER A 109 -11.43 -15.55 13.19
CA SER A 109 -10.63 -14.53 12.50
C SER A 109 -10.57 -13.23 13.29
N ILE A 110 -11.70 -12.78 13.83
CA ILE A 110 -11.78 -11.55 14.62
C ILE A 110 -11.01 -11.71 15.94
N THR A 111 -11.24 -12.79 16.69
CA THR A 111 -10.64 -12.97 18.02
C THR A 111 -9.15 -13.31 17.97
N THR A 112 -8.68 -13.92 16.87
CA THR A 112 -7.24 -14.13 16.63
C THR A 112 -6.51 -12.78 16.57
N LEU A 113 -7.10 -11.77 15.96
CA LEU A 113 -6.54 -10.42 15.89
C LEU A 113 -6.87 -9.59 17.13
N SER A 114 -8.16 -9.48 17.45
CA SER A 114 -8.71 -8.54 18.45
C SER A 114 -8.51 -9.08 19.86
N SER A 115 -7.26 -9.18 20.29
CA SER A 115 -6.87 -9.64 21.62
C SER A 115 -6.03 -8.60 22.35
N TRP A 116 -6.29 -8.42 23.67
CA TRP A 116 -5.52 -7.51 24.49
C TRP A 116 -4.20 -8.17 24.92
N PRO A 117 -3.08 -7.43 24.90
CA PRO A 117 -1.86 -7.95 25.48
C PRO A 117 -2.00 -8.02 27.02
N ALA A 118 -1.21 -8.91 27.64
CA ALA A 118 -1.18 -9.04 29.11
C ALA A 118 -0.65 -7.78 29.81
N ARG A 119 0.17 -6.97 29.14
CA ARG A 119 0.72 -5.72 29.66
C ARG A 119 -0.31 -4.60 29.62
N ALA A 120 -0.16 -3.62 30.52
CA ALA A 120 -0.95 -2.39 30.48
C ALA A 120 -0.68 -1.60 29.18
N LEU A 121 -1.74 -0.97 28.69
CA LEU A 121 -1.67 0.00 27.59
C LEU A 121 -2.13 1.37 28.10
N TYR A 122 -1.59 2.42 27.48
CA TYR A 122 -1.81 3.81 27.88
C TYR A 122 -2.40 4.62 26.73
N ASP A 123 -3.21 5.62 27.04
CA ASP A 123 -3.66 6.61 26.05
C ASP A 123 -2.56 7.65 25.72
N ASP A 124 -2.86 8.58 24.82
CA ASP A 124 -1.97 9.68 24.41
C ASP A 124 -1.62 10.67 25.56
N LYS A 125 -2.35 10.61 26.68
CA LYS A 125 -2.12 11.41 27.89
C LYS A 125 -1.38 10.63 28.97
N GLY A 126 -0.94 9.41 28.68
CA GLY A 126 -0.24 8.54 29.61
C GLY A 126 -1.13 7.88 30.68
N ARG A 127 -2.44 7.92 30.52
CA ARG A 127 -3.37 7.26 31.43
C ARG A 127 -3.58 5.81 30.99
N ALA A 128 -3.56 4.88 31.93
CA ALA A 128 -3.88 3.50 31.66
C ALA A 128 -5.30 3.37 31.06
N ILE A 129 -5.46 2.51 30.07
CA ILE A 129 -6.78 2.24 29.49
C ILE A 129 -7.67 1.63 30.55
N ALA A 130 -8.73 2.35 30.89
CA ALA A 130 -9.66 1.96 31.95
C ALA A 130 -10.50 0.72 31.56
N PRO A 131 -10.93 -0.11 32.51
CA PRO A 131 -11.68 -1.33 32.24
C PRO A 131 -12.98 -1.10 31.45
N ASP A 132 -13.70 0.00 31.73
CA ASP A 132 -14.93 0.38 31.03
C ASP A 132 -14.66 0.73 29.54
N VAL A 133 -13.58 1.46 29.26
CA VAL A 133 -13.13 1.74 27.87
C VAL A 133 -12.79 0.45 27.16
N ARG A 134 -12.06 -0.46 27.82
CA ARG A 134 -11.75 -1.78 27.30
C ARG A 134 -13.01 -2.56 26.97
N SER A 135 -13.94 -2.66 27.91
CA SER A 135 -15.21 -3.36 27.72
C SER A 135 -16.05 -2.77 26.59
N ALA A 136 -16.06 -1.44 26.45
CA ALA A 136 -16.76 -0.77 25.34
C ALA A 136 -16.13 -1.11 23.96
N ILE A 137 -14.80 -1.17 23.87
CA ILE A 137 -14.10 -1.56 22.65
C ILE A 137 -14.39 -3.03 22.31
N GLU A 138 -14.37 -3.93 23.30
CA GLU A 138 -14.68 -5.35 23.12
C GLU A 138 -16.16 -5.56 22.69
N ALA A 139 -17.10 -4.85 23.30
CA ALA A 139 -18.52 -4.90 22.92
C ALA A 139 -18.74 -4.42 21.48
N ASN A 140 -17.93 -3.46 21.01
CA ASN A 140 -18.02 -2.97 19.64
C ASN A 140 -17.58 -4.00 18.58
N LEU A 141 -16.90 -5.11 18.96
CA LEU A 141 -16.62 -6.22 18.06
C LEU A 141 -17.92 -6.84 17.51
N GLY A 142 -19.03 -6.79 18.26
CA GLY A 142 -20.33 -7.29 17.80
C GLY A 142 -20.36 -8.80 17.52
N LEU A 143 -19.56 -9.61 18.23
CA LEU A 143 -19.40 -11.04 17.97
C LEU A 143 -20.71 -11.83 18.01
N ASP A 144 -21.65 -11.42 18.89
CA ASP A 144 -22.95 -12.09 19.03
C ASP A 144 -23.86 -11.83 17.81
N ALA A 145 -23.61 -10.76 17.07
CA ALA A 145 -24.36 -10.40 15.86
C ALA A 145 -23.85 -11.12 14.60
N VAL A 146 -22.79 -11.93 14.70
CA VAL A 146 -22.29 -12.71 13.54
C VAL A 146 -23.31 -13.79 13.18
N PRO A 147 -23.90 -13.75 11.94
CA PRO A 147 -24.87 -14.75 11.49
C PRO A 147 -24.25 -16.16 11.43
N SER A 148 -25.09 -17.20 11.47
CA SER A 148 -24.65 -18.59 11.36
C SER A 148 -23.87 -18.87 10.05
N GLN A 149 -24.23 -18.16 8.98
CA GLN A 149 -23.56 -18.15 7.68
C GLN A 149 -23.34 -16.70 7.23
N VAL A 150 -22.15 -16.39 6.77
CA VAL A 150 -21.73 -15.07 6.29
C VAL A 150 -21.32 -15.20 4.82
N SER A 151 -21.99 -14.50 3.93
CA SER A 151 -21.56 -14.32 2.55
C SER A 151 -20.66 -13.10 2.51
N PRO A 152 -19.35 -13.23 2.12
CA PRO A 152 -18.47 -12.08 2.03
C PRO A 152 -18.96 -11.05 1.00
N ASP A 153 -19.02 -9.78 1.38
CA ASP A 153 -19.23 -8.67 0.47
C ASP A 153 -17.88 -8.17 -0.05
N TYR A 154 -17.78 -7.95 -1.37
CA TYR A 154 -16.54 -7.47 -1.96
C TYR A 154 -16.51 -5.94 -2.08
N ALA A 155 -15.34 -5.34 -1.84
CA ALA A 155 -15.18 -3.90 -1.90
C ALA A 155 -13.78 -3.49 -2.36
N LEU A 156 -13.66 -2.24 -2.83
CA LEU A 156 -12.38 -1.56 -3.09
C LEU A 156 -12.14 -0.49 -2.04
N VAL A 157 -10.91 -0.37 -1.60
CA VAL A 157 -10.49 0.74 -0.75
C VAL A 157 -10.46 2.02 -1.58
N VAL A 158 -11.07 3.10 -1.07
CA VAL A 158 -11.22 4.37 -1.80
C VAL A 158 -10.26 5.46 -1.34
N LYS A 159 -9.70 5.33 -0.15
CA LYS A 159 -8.69 6.23 0.43
C LYS A 159 -7.73 5.44 1.29
N ARG A 160 -6.53 5.98 1.54
CA ARG A 160 -5.60 5.36 2.51
C ARG A 160 -6.31 5.17 3.85
N ALA A 161 -6.29 3.98 4.37
CA ALA A 161 -6.98 3.62 5.61
C ALA A 161 -6.14 2.71 6.48
N ALA A 162 -6.14 3.00 7.79
CA ALA A 162 -5.51 2.16 8.78
C ALA A 162 -6.27 0.83 8.92
N LEU A 163 -5.51 -0.25 9.02
CA LEU A 163 -5.99 -1.54 9.52
C LEU A 163 -5.70 -1.63 11.01
N ARG A 164 -6.71 -1.95 11.81
CA ARG A 164 -6.61 -1.89 13.27
C ARG A 164 -6.96 -3.21 13.94
N THR A 165 -6.35 -3.45 15.09
CA THR A 165 -6.63 -4.61 15.95
C THR A 165 -8.08 -4.60 16.43
N PHE A 166 -8.63 -3.42 16.75
CA PHE A 166 -9.99 -3.24 17.27
C PHE A 166 -10.75 -2.17 16.47
N PRO A 167 -12.09 -2.25 16.42
CA PRO A 167 -12.95 -1.26 15.75
C PRO A 167 -13.02 0.05 16.54
N THR A 168 -11.90 0.77 16.63
CA THR A 168 -11.79 2.02 17.38
C THR A 168 -10.70 2.93 16.83
N ARG A 169 -10.91 4.26 16.94
CA ARG A 169 -9.88 5.27 16.68
C ARG A 169 -8.97 5.53 17.88
N GLN A 170 -9.29 4.95 19.06
CA GLN A 170 -8.46 5.09 20.24
C GLN A 170 -7.03 4.62 19.94
N ARG A 171 -6.07 5.52 20.10
CA ARG A 171 -4.65 5.17 20.04
C ARG A 171 -4.21 4.65 21.41
N VAL A 172 -3.37 3.64 21.40
CA VAL A 172 -2.84 3.06 22.64
C VAL A 172 -1.35 2.77 22.52
N PHE A 173 -0.63 2.93 23.64
CA PHE A 173 0.82 2.88 23.69
C PHE A 173 1.31 1.93 24.77
N SER A 174 2.52 1.39 24.59
CA SER A 174 3.13 0.44 25.54
C SER A 174 3.77 1.11 26.74
N THR A 175 4.16 2.38 26.61
CA THR A 175 4.94 3.14 27.59
C THR A 175 4.36 4.53 27.73
N VAL A 176 4.28 5.02 28.97
CA VAL A 176 3.82 6.39 29.24
C VAL A 176 4.77 7.39 28.59
N GLY A 177 4.23 8.33 27.82
CA GLY A 177 4.99 9.38 27.14
C GLY A 177 5.62 8.98 25.82
N ASP A 178 5.67 7.67 25.50
CA ASP A 178 6.10 7.17 24.18
C ASP A 178 4.86 6.96 23.30
N THR A 179 4.55 7.96 22.46
CA THR A 179 3.39 7.97 21.57
C THR A 179 3.73 7.72 20.10
N ASP A 180 4.91 7.19 19.84
CA ASP A 180 5.41 6.95 18.49
C ASP A 180 4.64 5.81 17.79
N ILE A 181 4.47 4.68 18.48
CA ILE A 181 3.84 3.49 17.90
C ILE A 181 2.48 3.21 18.54
N ASP A 182 1.39 3.45 17.79
CA ASP A 182 0.04 3.03 18.16
C ASP A 182 -0.08 1.50 18.09
N ARG A 183 -0.32 0.84 19.23
CA ARG A 183 -0.37 -0.61 19.35
C ARG A 183 -1.63 -1.26 18.78
N PHE A 184 -2.62 -0.47 18.38
CA PHE A 184 -3.77 -0.95 17.62
C PHE A 184 -3.62 -0.75 16.11
N GLN A 185 -2.56 -0.10 15.65
CA GLN A 185 -2.25 0.02 14.23
C GLN A 185 -1.51 -1.23 13.76
N GLU A 186 -2.17 -2.03 12.91
CA GLU A 186 -1.59 -3.26 12.34
C GLU A 186 -0.90 -2.99 11.01
N SER A 187 -1.63 -2.39 10.07
CA SER A 187 -1.18 -2.14 8.72
C SER A 187 -1.98 -0.99 8.10
N ALA A 188 -1.91 -0.82 6.78
CA ALA A 188 -2.76 0.08 6.02
C ALA A 188 -3.12 -0.52 4.67
N LEU A 189 -4.30 -0.13 4.17
CA LEU A 189 -4.71 -0.37 2.79
C LEU A 189 -4.83 0.95 2.03
N PHE A 190 -4.73 0.85 0.72
CA PHE A 190 -4.58 1.98 -0.19
C PHE A 190 -5.65 1.97 -1.28
N PRO A 191 -5.91 3.13 -1.95
CA PRO A 191 -6.89 3.18 -3.04
C PRO A 191 -6.66 2.09 -4.08
N GLY A 192 -7.72 1.30 -4.33
CA GLY A 192 -7.69 0.17 -5.25
C GLY A 192 -7.32 -1.17 -4.62
N ASP A 193 -6.89 -1.22 -3.36
CA ASP A 193 -6.75 -2.49 -2.65
C ASP A 193 -8.12 -3.17 -2.52
N LYS A 194 -8.14 -4.48 -2.68
CA LYS A 194 -9.34 -5.32 -2.71
C LYS A 194 -9.55 -5.94 -1.34
N VAL A 195 -10.79 -5.94 -0.89
CA VAL A 195 -11.17 -6.55 0.39
C VAL A 195 -12.44 -7.39 0.25
N ALA A 196 -12.54 -8.41 1.10
CA ALA A 196 -13.77 -9.13 1.38
C ALA A 196 -14.25 -8.76 2.78
N VAL A 197 -15.39 -8.10 2.87
CA VAL A 197 -16.02 -7.70 4.13
C VAL A 197 -16.77 -8.90 4.68
N VAL A 198 -16.45 -9.30 5.92
CA VAL A 198 -17.05 -10.47 6.55
C VAL A 198 -17.81 -10.15 7.82
N HIS A 199 -17.63 -8.94 8.39
CA HIS A 199 -18.36 -8.51 9.57
C HIS A 199 -18.38 -6.99 9.69
N ARG A 200 -19.32 -6.47 10.52
CA ARG A 200 -19.48 -5.05 10.84
C ARG A 200 -19.53 -4.86 12.33
N SER A 201 -18.84 -3.85 12.86
CA SER A 201 -18.90 -3.46 14.27
C SER A 201 -20.32 -3.08 14.72
N THR A 202 -20.59 -3.16 16.02
CA THR A 202 -21.89 -2.80 16.60
C THR A 202 -22.31 -1.36 16.27
N ASP A 203 -21.36 -0.42 16.29
CA ASP A 203 -21.61 0.98 15.92
C ASP A 203 -21.73 1.24 14.41
N GLY A 204 -21.51 0.21 13.60
CA GLY A 204 -21.62 0.27 12.12
C GLY A 204 -20.49 1.05 11.43
N ARG A 205 -19.53 1.62 12.17
CA ARG A 205 -18.48 2.47 11.62
C ARG A 205 -17.26 1.70 11.14
N TRP A 206 -17.13 0.43 11.50
CA TRP A 206 -16.00 -0.42 11.15
C TRP A 206 -16.44 -1.69 10.45
N LEU A 207 -15.59 -2.16 9.57
CA LEU A 207 -15.75 -3.43 8.88
C LEU A 207 -14.56 -4.33 9.19
N PHE A 208 -14.82 -5.59 9.52
CA PHE A 208 -13.76 -6.59 9.53
C PHE A 208 -13.59 -7.13 8.12
N VAL A 209 -12.38 -7.01 7.59
CA VAL A 209 -12.09 -7.35 6.20
C VAL A 209 -10.96 -8.36 6.11
N HIS A 210 -11.06 -9.23 5.13
CA HIS A 210 -9.95 -10.02 4.64
C HIS A 210 -9.32 -9.33 3.43
N SER A 211 -7.99 -9.39 3.33
CA SER A 211 -7.26 -8.93 2.15
C SER A 211 -6.02 -9.79 1.92
N GLU A 212 -5.42 -9.63 0.75
CA GLU A 212 -4.14 -10.26 0.42
C GLU A 212 -2.95 -9.69 1.22
N ARG A 213 -3.16 -8.57 1.93
CA ARG A 213 -2.14 -7.92 2.76
C ARG A 213 -2.28 -8.26 4.23
N TYR A 214 -3.49 -8.08 4.76
CA TYR A 214 -3.78 -8.31 6.18
C TYR A 214 -5.29 -8.35 6.43
N SER A 215 -5.72 -9.14 7.41
CA SER A 215 -7.13 -9.22 7.85
C SER A 215 -7.30 -8.44 9.14
N ALA A 216 -8.11 -7.39 9.13
CA ALA A 216 -8.28 -6.50 10.29
C ALA A 216 -9.52 -5.60 10.16
N TRP A 217 -9.70 -4.70 11.13
CA TRP A 217 -10.73 -3.69 11.11
C TRP A 217 -10.31 -2.48 10.28
N ILE A 218 -11.20 -2.05 9.38
CA ILE A 218 -11.07 -0.84 8.56
C ILE A 218 -12.30 0.06 8.75
N GLU A 219 -12.13 1.38 8.64
CA GLU A 219 -13.27 2.30 8.67
C GLU A 219 -14.21 2.05 7.49
N ALA A 220 -15.52 1.98 7.78
CA ALA A 220 -16.53 1.67 6.76
C ALA A 220 -16.61 2.72 5.63
N ASP A 221 -16.22 3.97 5.89
CA ASP A 221 -16.17 5.04 4.91
C ASP A 221 -14.94 4.98 3.98
N ALA A 222 -13.99 4.09 4.29
CA ALA A 222 -12.80 3.91 3.47
C ALA A 222 -12.95 2.89 2.34
N VAL A 223 -14.12 2.24 2.22
CA VAL A 223 -14.37 1.22 1.21
C VAL A 223 -15.65 1.47 0.42
N ALA A 224 -15.66 1.07 -0.84
CA ALA A 224 -16.84 1.06 -1.72
C ALA A 224 -17.15 -0.37 -2.15
N SER A 225 -18.36 -0.85 -1.82
CA SER A 225 -18.84 -2.19 -2.20
C SER A 225 -19.08 -2.28 -3.70
N GLY A 226 -18.87 -3.48 -4.25
CA GLY A 226 -19.12 -3.81 -5.63
C GLY A 226 -19.31 -5.32 -5.82
N ASP A 227 -19.75 -5.74 -7.00
CA ASP A 227 -19.81 -7.16 -7.30
C ASP A 227 -18.38 -7.79 -7.30
N LYS A 228 -18.32 -9.09 -6.97
CA LYS A 228 -17.04 -9.82 -6.85
C LYS A 228 -16.20 -9.71 -8.11
N ALA A 229 -16.80 -9.83 -9.29
CA ALA A 229 -16.07 -9.84 -10.55
C ALA A 229 -15.44 -8.46 -10.84
N THR A 230 -16.19 -7.39 -10.63
CA THR A 230 -15.71 -6.00 -10.79
C THR A 230 -14.58 -5.71 -9.79
N VAL A 231 -14.75 -6.05 -8.51
CA VAL A 231 -13.74 -5.82 -7.49
C VAL A 231 -12.46 -6.60 -7.78
N LEU A 232 -12.55 -7.90 -8.06
CA LEU A 232 -11.38 -8.73 -8.38
C LEU A 232 -10.75 -8.34 -9.72
N GLY A 233 -11.54 -7.86 -10.67
CA GLY A 233 -11.09 -7.39 -11.99
C GLY A 233 -10.40 -6.03 -11.98
N TYR A 234 -10.59 -5.22 -10.94
CA TYR A 234 -9.96 -3.90 -10.86
C TYR A 234 -8.43 -3.98 -10.94
N GLY A 235 -7.84 -3.27 -11.91
CA GLY A 235 -6.39 -3.24 -12.12
C GLY A 235 -5.75 -4.58 -12.51
N ALA A 236 -6.53 -5.64 -12.78
CA ALA A 236 -6.01 -6.95 -13.14
C ALA A 236 -5.38 -6.97 -14.54
N LYS A 237 -5.87 -6.12 -15.44
CA LYS A 237 -5.37 -5.98 -16.83
C LYS A 237 -4.82 -4.59 -17.04
N GLY A 238 -3.74 -4.47 -17.86
CA GLY A 238 -3.14 -3.19 -18.22
C GLY A 238 -3.93 -2.43 -19.29
N PRO A 239 -3.55 -1.18 -19.59
CA PRO A 239 -2.38 -0.49 -19.04
C PRO A 239 -2.58 0.03 -17.62
N TYR A 240 -1.48 0.16 -16.88
CA TYR A 240 -1.48 0.72 -15.52
C TYR A 240 -0.25 1.58 -15.26
N ARG A 241 -0.30 2.38 -14.18
CA ARG A 241 0.85 3.06 -13.58
C ARG A 241 1.00 2.60 -12.15
N VAL A 242 2.24 2.61 -11.67
CA VAL A 242 2.59 2.33 -10.27
C VAL A 242 3.23 3.58 -9.70
N VAL A 243 2.84 3.94 -8.49
CA VAL A 243 3.48 5.03 -7.74
C VAL A 243 4.86 4.56 -7.28
N THR A 244 5.92 5.25 -7.70
CA THR A 244 7.32 4.95 -7.34
C THR A 244 7.91 5.95 -6.35
N ALA A 245 7.31 7.13 -6.20
CA ALA A 245 7.64 8.07 -5.13
C ALA A 245 7.07 7.60 -3.79
N ALA A 246 7.58 8.11 -2.68
CA ALA A 246 7.05 7.82 -1.34
C ALA A 246 5.54 8.09 -1.27
N THR A 247 5.11 9.23 -1.82
CA THR A 247 3.71 9.59 -2.00
C THR A 247 3.52 10.35 -3.31
N ALA A 248 2.34 10.23 -3.91
CA ALA A 248 1.83 11.07 -4.97
C ALA A 248 0.43 11.54 -4.60
N HIS A 249 -0.07 12.55 -5.28
CA HIS A 249 -1.45 13.01 -5.09
C HIS A 249 -2.13 13.14 -6.44
N THR A 250 -3.42 12.90 -6.42
CA THR A 250 -4.26 13.20 -7.58
C THR A 250 -4.36 14.72 -7.77
N ALA A 251 -4.68 15.15 -8.98
CA ALA A 251 -4.89 16.57 -9.26
C ALA A 251 -6.03 17.13 -8.39
N TYR A 252 -5.95 18.44 -8.12
CA TYR A 252 -7.08 19.15 -7.54
C TYR A 252 -8.24 19.15 -8.54
N THR A 253 -9.39 18.64 -8.13
CA THR A 253 -10.59 18.56 -8.96
C THR A 253 -11.83 18.78 -8.08
N PRO A 254 -12.27 20.05 -7.93
CA PRO A 254 -13.39 20.38 -7.04
C PRO A 254 -14.72 19.80 -7.49
N GLU A 255 -14.88 19.50 -8.79
CA GLU A 255 -16.05 18.86 -9.36
C GLU A 255 -16.26 17.42 -8.90
N GLU A 256 -15.16 16.76 -8.45
CA GLU A 256 -15.22 15.41 -7.88
C GLU A 256 -14.36 15.33 -6.61
N PRO A 257 -14.87 15.84 -5.48
CA PRO A 257 -14.10 15.94 -4.22
C PRO A 257 -13.59 14.58 -3.70
N ARG A 258 -14.29 13.48 -4.01
CA ARG A 258 -13.92 12.13 -3.54
C ARG A 258 -12.55 11.67 -4.03
N VAL A 259 -12.07 12.26 -5.11
CA VAL A 259 -10.80 11.89 -5.74
C VAL A 259 -9.84 13.07 -5.89
N SER A 260 -10.22 14.25 -5.37
CA SER A 260 -9.42 15.47 -5.41
C SER A 260 -8.31 15.42 -4.36
N ARG A 261 -7.04 15.60 -4.78
CA ARG A 261 -5.85 15.56 -3.90
C ARG A 261 -5.76 14.29 -3.05
N LEU A 262 -6.29 13.20 -3.57
CA LEU A 262 -6.21 11.90 -2.89
C LEU A 262 -4.75 11.46 -2.82
N GLN A 263 -4.27 11.12 -1.62
CA GLN A 263 -2.95 10.57 -1.42
C GLN A 263 -2.86 9.15 -1.97
N LEU A 264 -1.78 8.89 -2.71
CA LEU A 264 -1.42 7.62 -3.30
C LEU A 264 -0.03 7.27 -2.81
N ASP A 265 0.11 6.18 -2.09
CA ASP A 265 1.37 5.75 -1.50
C ASP A 265 2.20 4.92 -2.51
N MET A 266 3.49 4.73 -2.24
CA MET A 266 4.39 3.90 -3.04
C MET A 266 3.79 2.50 -3.25
N GLY A 267 3.85 2.00 -4.47
CA GLY A 267 3.33 0.70 -4.86
C GLY A 267 1.85 0.68 -5.26
N VAL A 268 1.10 1.77 -5.04
CA VAL A 268 -0.30 1.86 -5.52
C VAL A 268 -0.34 1.72 -7.03
N ARG A 269 -1.17 0.79 -7.50
CA ARG A 269 -1.37 0.47 -8.92
C ARG A 269 -2.64 1.12 -9.42
N LEU A 270 -2.54 1.91 -10.48
CA LEU A 270 -3.63 2.68 -11.05
C LEU A 270 -3.91 2.24 -12.48
N PRO A 271 -5.08 1.70 -12.81
CA PRO A 271 -5.49 1.47 -14.18
C PRO A 271 -5.51 2.78 -14.97
N VAL A 272 -4.94 2.78 -16.18
CA VAL A 272 -4.88 3.96 -17.06
C VAL A 272 -5.97 3.84 -18.12
N LEU A 273 -6.69 4.91 -18.36
CA LEU A 273 -7.59 5.07 -19.50
C LEU A 273 -6.76 5.65 -20.67
N ALA A 274 -6.07 4.75 -21.39
CA ALA A 274 -5.12 5.14 -22.43
C ALA A 274 -5.75 5.89 -23.59
N ASP A 275 -7.01 5.54 -23.91
CA ASP A 275 -7.77 6.07 -25.06
C ASP A 275 -8.63 7.28 -24.68
N TRP A 276 -8.41 7.90 -23.50
CA TRP A 276 -9.15 9.09 -23.13
C TRP A 276 -8.84 10.23 -24.11
N PRO A 277 -9.86 10.84 -24.73
CA PRO A 277 -9.65 11.90 -25.71
C PRO A 277 -8.91 13.11 -25.11
N VAL A 278 -7.81 13.53 -25.75
CA VAL A 278 -6.95 14.62 -25.21
C VAL A 278 -7.72 15.94 -25.03
N ALA A 279 -8.72 16.17 -25.87
CA ALA A 279 -9.53 17.38 -25.82
C ALA A 279 -10.64 17.34 -24.74
N GLU A 280 -10.93 16.16 -24.20
CA GLU A 280 -11.98 16.01 -23.19
C GLU A 280 -11.44 16.26 -21.79
N PRO A 281 -12.00 17.22 -21.04
CA PRO A 281 -11.62 17.44 -19.65
C PRO A 281 -12.05 16.26 -18.78
N VAL A 282 -11.30 16.01 -17.71
CA VAL A 282 -11.61 15.04 -16.67
C VAL A 282 -11.98 15.81 -15.42
N ASN A 283 -13.23 15.66 -14.95
CA ASN A 283 -13.74 16.38 -13.79
C ASN A 283 -13.40 17.89 -13.88
N GLY A 284 -13.70 18.52 -15.01
CA GLY A 284 -13.43 19.93 -15.27
C GLY A 284 -11.95 20.30 -15.49
N GLN A 285 -11.01 19.36 -15.43
CA GLN A 285 -9.58 19.60 -15.58
C GLN A 285 -9.06 19.12 -16.92
N GLN A 286 -8.18 19.92 -17.55
CA GLN A 286 -7.50 19.50 -18.77
C GLN A 286 -6.45 18.43 -18.54
N ALA A 287 -6.46 17.40 -19.38
CA ALA A 287 -5.66 16.19 -19.19
C ALA A 287 -4.33 16.13 -19.97
N HIS A 288 -3.94 17.20 -20.69
CA HIS A 288 -2.84 17.14 -21.67
C HIS A 288 -1.46 16.72 -21.11
N ALA A 289 -1.17 17.08 -19.86
CA ALA A 289 0.11 16.81 -19.19
C ALA A 289 -0.01 15.72 -18.12
N SER A 290 -1.08 14.92 -18.16
CA SER A 290 -1.44 14.03 -17.05
C SER A 290 -1.86 12.66 -17.54
N TRP A 291 -1.76 11.66 -16.68
CA TRP A 291 -2.39 10.36 -16.90
C TRP A 291 -3.84 10.42 -16.41
N VAL A 292 -4.76 9.95 -17.25
CA VAL A 292 -6.12 9.70 -16.82
C VAL A 292 -6.18 8.30 -16.25
N VAL A 293 -6.52 8.18 -14.98
CA VAL A 293 -6.55 6.90 -14.26
C VAL A 293 -7.93 6.66 -13.65
N GLN A 294 -8.26 5.38 -13.48
CA GLN A 294 -9.49 4.98 -12.83
C GLN A 294 -9.25 4.80 -11.34
N LEU A 295 -10.11 5.39 -10.50
CA LEU A 295 -10.12 5.19 -9.05
C LEU A 295 -11.49 4.76 -8.57
N PRO A 296 -11.55 3.89 -7.55
CA PRO A 296 -12.80 3.57 -6.90
C PRO A 296 -13.29 4.77 -6.10
N VAL A 297 -14.61 4.98 -6.12
CA VAL A 297 -15.30 5.97 -5.30
C VAL A 297 -16.53 5.34 -4.66
N ARG A 298 -16.93 5.91 -3.54
CA ARG A 298 -18.12 5.52 -2.79
C ARG A 298 -19.36 6.24 -3.28
#